data_e79ff9d1d8d74d1f2bb9c5e3339f9b78
#
_entry.id   e79ff9d1d8d74d1f2bb9c5e3339f9b78
#
_cell.length_a   1.000
_cell.length_b   1.000
_cell.length_c   1.000
_cell.angle_alpha   90.00
_cell.angle_beta   90.00
_cell.angle_gamma   90.00
#
_symmetry.space_group_name_H-M   'P 1'
#
loop_
_entity.id
_entity.type
_entity.pdbx_description
1 polymer ?
#
loop_
_entity_poly.entity_id
_entity_poly.type
_entity_poly.pdbx_seq_one_letter_code
_entity_poly.pdbx_strand_id
1 'polypeptide(L)'
;DWQENAHEFADWARVREGHQLDIYHDTIEGDLLIQRLQDYDVLCLMRERTLFSAEVINALPNLKAIITSGMRNAAIDLDACKAREIIVSGTASPGHATAELAMTLIGAMARKIIPSANSMTQGGWQIGTGRDLRGATLGILGLGRLGGQVAALGKAFGMEVQAWSQNLTP
;
A
#
# COMPACT_ATOMS: atom_id res chain seq x y z
N ASP A 1 -4.58 -10.30 4.82
CA ASP A 1 -3.17 -10.50 4.42
C ASP A 1 -3.07 -11.31 3.13
N TRP A 2 -3.42 -10.70 2.00
CA TRP A 2 -3.43 -11.37 0.70
C TRP A 2 -2.03 -11.79 0.18
N GLN A 3 -0.94 -11.28 0.80
CA GLN A 3 0.44 -11.66 0.47
C GLN A 3 0.92 -12.86 1.29
N GLU A 4 0.14 -13.31 2.26
CA GLU A 4 0.41 -14.45 3.15
C GLU A 4 1.73 -14.34 3.93
N ASN A 5 2.14 -13.11 4.23
CA ASN A 5 3.43 -12.82 4.85
C ASN A 5 3.35 -12.02 6.16
N ALA A 6 2.16 -11.80 6.71
CA ALA A 6 2.00 -11.04 7.95
C ALA A 6 2.84 -11.59 9.10
N HIS A 7 3.01 -12.91 9.17
CA HIS A 7 3.80 -13.58 10.22
C HIS A 7 5.31 -13.31 10.12
N GLU A 8 5.81 -12.83 8.97
CA GLU A 8 7.21 -12.46 8.78
C GLU A 8 7.54 -11.06 9.29
N PHE A 9 6.52 -10.19 9.41
CA PHE A 9 6.70 -8.76 9.71
C PHE A 9 6.49 -8.38 11.17
N ALA A 10 6.01 -9.30 12.02
CA ALA A 10 5.79 -9.02 13.43
C ALA A 10 5.95 -10.27 14.30
N ASP A 11 6.37 -10.05 15.54
CA ASP A 11 6.36 -11.09 16.57
C ASP A 11 4.94 -11.24 17.14
N TRP A 12 4.16 -12.11 16.51
CA TRP A 12 2.79 -12.42 16.91
C TRP A 12 2.71 -13.30 18.16
N ALA A 13 3.82 -13.90 18.62
CA ALA A 13 3.82 -14.76 19.81
C ALA A 13 3.29 -14.01 21.03
N ARG A 14 3.72 -12.75 21.23
CA ARG A 14 3.25 -11.89 22.33
C ARG A 14 1.75 -11.59 22.28
N VAL A 15 1.16 -11.51 21.10
CA VAL A 15 -0.29 -11.31 20.94
C VAL A 15 -1.02 -12.59 21.29
N ARG A 16 -0.50 -13.75 20.86
CA ARG A 16 -1.10 -15.07 21.10
C ARG A 16 -1.04 -15.55 22.55
N GLU A 17 -0.20 -14.98 23.38
CA GLU A 17 -0.13 -15.30 24.82
C GLU A 17 -1.43 -15.00 25.60
N GLY A 18 -2.28 -14.13 25.10
CA GLY A 18 -3.52 -13.77 25.78
C GLY A 18 -4.73 -13.60 24.87
N HIS A 19 -4.54 -13.79 23.56
CA HIS A 19 -5.56 -13.50 22.55
C HIS A 19 -5.56 -14.54 21.43
N GLN A 20 -6.73 -14.80 20.87
CA GLN A 20 -6.84 -15.51 19.60
C GLN A 20 -6.46 -14.56 18.47
N LEU A 21 -5.61 -15.02 17.55
CA LEU A 21 -5.20 -14.29 16.36
C LEU A 21 -5.45 -15.13 15.12
N ASP A 22 -6.34 -14.67 14.27
CA ASP A 22 -6.65 -15.25 12.97
C ASP A 22 -6.16 -14.31 11.86
N ILE A 23 -5.54 -14.87 10.83
CA ILE A 23 -5.03 -14.12 9.67
C ILE A 23 -5.75 -14.64 8.43
N TYR A 24 -6.45 -13.74 7.75
CA TYR A 24 -7.22 -14.07 6.54
C TYR A 24 -6.49 -13.60 5.29
N HIS A 25 -6.50 -14.43 4.25
CA HIS A 25 -5.79 -14.21 2.98
C HIS A 25 -6.76 -13.94 1.83
N ASP A 26 -8.04 -14.24 2.02
CA ASP A 26 -9.11 -14.02 1.07
C ASP A 26 -9.79 -12.64 1.23
N THR A 27 -10.61 -12.28 0.27
CA THR A 27 -11.48 -11.10 0.31
C THR A 27 -12.93 -11.56 0.27
N ILE A 28 -13.70 -11.15 1.27
CA ILE A 28 -15.14 -11.35 1.35
C ILE A 28 -15.83 -10.03 1.68
N GLU A 29 -17.12 -9.94 1.35
CA GLU A 29 -17.92 -8.72 1.52
C GLU A 29 -19.31 -9.06 2.05
N GLY A 30 -20.05 -8.02 2.47
CA GLY A 30 -21.45 -8.12 2.89
C GLY A 30 -21.66 -9.08 4.07
N ASP A 31 -22.71 -9.88 4.00
CA ASP A 31 -23.14 -10.77 5.09
C ASP A 31 -22.06 -11.80 5.49
N LEU A 32 -21.28 -12.28 4.54
CA LEU A 32 -20.18 -13.22 4.82
C LEU A 32 -19.07 -12.56 5.63
N LEU A 33 -18.78 -11.29 5.37
CA LEU A 33 -17.82 -10.51 6.15
C LEU A 33 -18.33 -10.31 7.58
N ILE A 34 -19.59 -9.93 7.74
CA ILE A 34 -20.24 -9.75 9.05
C ILE A 34 -20.20 -11.06 9.83
N GLN A 35 -20.64 -12.16 9.22
CA GLN A 35 -20.64 -13.47 9.87
C GLN A 35 -19.25 -13.90 10.33
N ARG A 36 -18.21 -13.65 9.53
CA ARG A 36 -16.82 -13.97 9.88
C ARG A 36 -16.30 -13.14 11.05
N LEU A 37 -16.68 -11.87 11.12
CA LEU A 37 -16.05 -10.90 12.02
C LEU A 37 -16.85 -10.60 13.31
N GLN A 38 -18.06 -11.12 13.48
CA GLN A 38 -18.93 -10.79 14.61
C GLN A 38 -18.35 -11.09 16.01
N ASP A 39 -17.42 -12.04 16.11
CA ASP A 39 -16.82 -12.45 17.38
C ASP A 39 -15.50 -11.76 17.71
N TYR A 40 -15.02 -10.87 16.82
CA TYR A 40 -13.73 -10.20 16.99
C TYR A 40 -13.86 -8.86 17.71
N ASP A 41 -12.95 -8.62 18.67
CA ASP A 41 -12.83 -7.37 19.39
C ASP A 41 -11.99 -6.34 18.62
N VAL A 42 -10.97 -6.78 17.88
CA VAL A 42 -9.99 -5.92 17.20
C VAL A 42 -9.77 -6.41 15.77
N LEU A 43 -9.82 -5.48 14.83
CA LEU A 43 -9.53 -5.76 13.41
C LEU A 43 -8.27 -5.01 12.96
N CYS A 44 -7.37 -5.73 12.30
CA CYS A 44 -6.21 -5.17 11.63
C CYS A 44 -6.44 -5.17 10.12
N LEU A 45 -6.56 -3.98 9.51
CA LEU A 45 -6.92 -3.82 8.11
C LEU A 45 -5.71 -3.41 7.26
N MET A 46 -5.60 -4.03 6.08
CA MET A 46 -4.59 -3.66 5.11
C MET A 46 -5.18 -2.71 4.07
N ARG A 47 -4.98 -1.40 4.26
CA ARG A 47 -5.42 -0.36 3.32
C ARG A 47 -6.92 -0.46 3.02
N GLU A 48 -7.34 0.06 1.88
CA GLU A 48 -8.71 0.12 1.38
C GLU A 48 -9.18 -1.19 0.69
N ARG A 49 -8.69 -2.36 1.13
CA ARG A 49 -9.01 -3.63 0.47
C ARG A 49 -10.39 -4.19 0.78
N THR A 50 -10.91 -3.88 1.96
CA THR A 50 -12.23 -4.31 2.42
C THR A 50 -13.01 -3.10 2.86
N LEU A 51 -14.24 -2.97 2.38
CA LEU A 51 -15.13 -1.87 2.74
C LEU A 51 -15.78 -2.14 4.11
N PHE A 52 -15.55 -1.24 5.05
CA PHE A 52 -16.19 -1.20 6.36
C PHE A 52 -17.19 -0.05 6.39
N SER A 53 -18.33 -0.27 5.74
CA SER A 53 -19.47 0.67 5.75
C SER A 53 -20.11 0.76 7.14
N ALA A 54 -20.97 1.77 7.35
CA ALA A 54 -21.77 1.89 8.55
C ALA A 54 -22.59 0.62 8.86
N GLU A 55 -23.11 -0.05 7.83
CA GLU A 55 -23.86 -1.30 7.96
C GLU A 55 -22.98 -2.41 8.56
N VAL A 56 -21.79 -2.63 7.98
CA VAL A 56 -20.83 -3.64 8.47
C VAL A 56 -20.41 -3.32 9.90
N ILE A 57 -20.02 -2.07 10.19
CA ILE A 57 -19.56 -1.65 11.51
C ILE A 57 -20.67 -1.85 12.56
N ASN A 58 -21.91 -1.48 12.25
CA ASN A 58 -23.03 -1.62 13.17
C ASN A 58 -23.44 -3.08 13.42
N ALA A 59 -23.15 -3.98 12.50
CA ALA A 59 -23.44 -5.41 12.61
C ALA A 59 -22.38 -6.20 13.41
N LEU A 60 -21.26 -5.58 13.83
CA LEU A 60 -20.17 -6.25 14.57
C LEU A 60 -20.26 -5.92 16.09
N PRO A 61 -21.01 -6.69 16.89
CA PRO A 61 -21.38 -6.29 18.28
C PRO A 61 -20.16 -6.17 19.21
N ASN A 62 -19.13 -6.97 18.99
CA ASN A 62 -17.97 -7.06 19.87
C ASN A 62 -16.83 -6.11 19.49
N LEU A 63 -16.90 -5.47 18.32
CA LEU A 63 -15.82 -4.65 17.77
C LEU A 63 -15.54 -3.41 18.64
N LYS A 64 -14.30 -3.30 19.12
CA LYS A 64 -13.79 -2.23 20.00
C LYS A 64 -12.73 -1.37 19.32
N ALA A 65 -11.94 -1.96 18.40
CA ALA A 65 -10.87 -1.22 17.74
C ALA A 65 -10.62 -1.69 16.31
N ILE A 66 -10.25 -0.74 15.45
CA ILE A 66 -9.75 -0.98 14.09
C ILE A 66 -8.37 -0.36 13.96
N ILE A 67 -7.39 -1.17 13.58
CA ILE A 67 -6.04 -0.70 13.26
C ILE A 67 -5.85 -0.84 11.75
N THR A 68 -5.47 0.23 11.07
CA THR A 68 -5.24 0.19 9.62
C THR A 68 -3.80 0.48 9.24
N SER A 69 -3.28 -0.24 8.26
CA SER A 69 -1.98 0.08 7.67
C SER A 69 -2.05 1.39 6.89
N GLY A 70 -1.24 2.37 7.28
CA GLY A 70 -1.29 3.76 6.81
C GLY A 70 -2.17 4.65 7.68
N MET A 71 -1.92 5.96 7.61
CA MET A 71 -2.57 6.96 8.48
C MET A 71 -4.03 7.26 8.12
N ARG A 72 -4.47 6.85 6.94
CA ARG A 72 -5.84 7.07 6.44
C ARG A 72 -6.32 5.82 5.71
N ASN A 73 -7.60 5.54 5.85
CA ASN A 73 -8.27 4.47 5.13
C ASN A 73 -9.69 4.94 4.78
N ALA A 74 -9.92 5.25 3.51
CA ALA A 74 -11.21 5.74 3.03
C ALA A 74 -12.31 4.67 3.00
N ALA A 75 -11.96 3.40 3.20
CA ALA A 75 -12.91 2.30 3.25
C ALA A 75 -13.55 2.09 4.63
N ILE A 76 -13.18 2.90 5.64
CA ILE A 76 -13.74 2.85 7.01
C ILE A 76 -14.70 4.01 7.20
N ASP A 77 -15.95 3.73 7.56
CA ASP A 77 -16.91 4.73 8.01
C ASP A 77 -16.56 5.21 9.44
N LEU A 78 -15.83 6.33 9.49
CA LEU A 78 -15.35 6.88 10.76
C LEU A 78 -16.49 7.43 11.64
N ASP A 79 -17.59 7.89 11.04
CA ASP A 79 -18.73 8.41 11.79
C ASP A 79 -19.47 7.26 12.49
N ALA A 80 -19.63 6.12 11.81
CA ALA A 80 -20.18 4.91 12.41
C ALA A 80 -19.27 4.38 13.54
N CYS A 81 -17.96 4.38 13.35
CA CYS A 81 -17.00 4.00 14.40
C CYS A 81 -17.12 4.90 15.61
N LYS A 82 -17.19 6.22 15.40
CA LYS A 82 -17.31 7.22 16.46
C LYS A 82 -18.62 7.07 17.22
N ALA A 83 -19.75 6.84 16.54
CA ALA A 83 -21.04 6.65 17.16
C ALA A 83 -21.10 5.42 18.08
N ARG A 84 -20.25 4.41 17.80
CA ARG A 84 -20.12 3.18 18.59
C ARG A 84 -18.90 3.17 19.52
N GLU A 85 -18.22 4.29 19.68
CA GLU A 85 -17.00 4.41 20.51
C GLU A 85 -15.88 3.43 20.10
N ILE A 86 -15.85 3.00 18.83
CA ILE A 86 -14.79 2.12 18.28
C ILE A 86 -13.54 2.96 18.03
N ILE A 87 -12.42 2.55 18.59
CA ILE A 87 -11.13 3.21 18.40
C ILE A 87 -10.60 2.91 16.99
N VAL A 88 -10.29 3.94 16.21
CA VAL A 88 -9.64 3.76 14.91
C VAL A 88 -8.25 4.36 14.94
N SER A 89 -7.23 3.53 14.69
CA SER A 89 -5.83 3.94 14.68
C SER A 89 -5.16 3.58 13.35
N GLY A 90 -4.42 4.54 12.80
CA GLY A 90 -3.57 4.32 11.64
C GLY A 90 -2.11 4.08 12.02
N THR A 91 -1.34 3.49 11.12
CA THR A 91 0.10 3.29 11.28
C THR A 91 0.89 4.21 10.36
N ALA A 92 1.99 4.75 10.86
CA ALA A 92 2.88 5.57 10.06
C ALA A 92 3.64 4.72 9.03
N SER A 93 3.90 5.33 7.87
CA SER A 93 4.76 4.73 6.83
C SER A 93 5.69 5.81 6.28
N PRO A 94 7.00 5.59 6.21
CA PRO A 94 7.96 6.55 5.65
C PRO A 94 7.76 6.75 4.14
N GLY A 95 7.18 5.78 3.44
CA GLY A 95 6.90 5.86 2.00
C GLY A 95 8.11 5.67 1.09
N HIS A 96 9.30 5.41 1.63
CA HIS A 96 10.51 5.26 0.81
C HIS A 96 10.38 4.11 -0.20
N ALA A 97 9.88 2.96 0.23
CA ALA A 97 9.71 1.79 -0.65
C ALA A 97 8.90 2.10 -1.92
N THR A 98 7.87 2.95 -1.83
CA THR A 98 7.07 3.34 -3.00
C THR A 98 7.89 4.18 -4.00
N ALA A 99 8.69 5.13 -3.51
CA ALA A 99 9.52 5.97 -4.36
C ALA A 99 10.68 5.16 -4.98
N GLU A 100 11.28 4.27 -4.20
CA GLU A 100 12.33 3.33 -4.65
C GLU A 100 11.80 2.40 -5.75
N LEU A 101 10.64 1.79 -5.54
CA LEU A 101 10.01 0.95 -6.55
C LEU A 101 9.70 1.72 -7.84
N ALA A 102 9.18 2.94 -7.74
CA ALA A 102 8.90 3.77 -8.90
C ALA A 102 10.17 4.02 -9.74
N MET A 103 11.28 4.40 -9.11
CA MET A 103 12.54 4.63 -9.81
C MET A 103 13.17 3.33 -10.32
N THR A 104 13.03 2.22 -9.60
CA THR A 104 13.46 0.90 -10.05
C THR A 104 12.74 0.50 -11.34
N LEU A 105 11.43 0.68 -11.39
CA LEU A 105 10.64 0.38 -12.59
C LEU A 105 10.99 1.30 -13.77
N ILE A 106 11.16 2.61 -13.52
CA ILE A 106 11.61 3.57 -14.55
C ILE A 106 12.95 3.14 -15.13
N GLY A 107 13.90 2.79 -14.26
CA GLY A 107 15.22 2.30 -14.69
C GLY A 107 15.12 0.98 -15.46
N ALA A 108 14.35 0.02 -14.98
CA ALA A 108 14.13 -1.27 -15.61
C ALA A 108 13.51 -1.13 -17.02
N MET A 109 12.52 -0.24 -17.17
CA MET A 109 11.91 0.07 -18.46
C MET A 109 12.91 0.76 -19.41
N ALA A 110 13.60 1.81 -18.93
CA ALA A 110 14.58 2.54 -19.73
C ALA A 110 15.69 1.63 -20.26
N ARG A 111 16.16 0.69 -19.47
CA ARG A 111 17.24 -0.24 -19.80
C ARG A 111 16.77 -1.56 -20.42
N LYS A 112 15.47 -1.74 -20.65
CA LYS A 112 14.87 -2.97 -21.22
C LYS A 112 15.22 -4.24 -20.41
N ILE A 113 15.29 -4.12 -19.07
CA ILE A 113 15.73 -5.24 -18.22
C ILE A 113 14.79 -6.44 -18.35
N ILE A 114 13.47 -6.23 -18.22
CA ILE A 114 12.49 -7.33 -18.25
C ILE A 114 12.48 -8.07 -19.59
N PRO A 115 12.35 -7.40 -20.76
CA PRO A 115 12.40 -8.14 -22.02
C PRO A 115 13.76 -8.82 -22.28
N SER A 116 14.89 -8.23 -21.83
CA SER A 116 16.20 -8.88 -21.95
C SER A 116 16.29 -10.11 -21.05
N ALA A 117 15.82 -10.05 -19.80
CA ALA A 117 15.78 -11.19 -18.89
C ALA A 117 14.93 -12.33 -19.46
N ASN A 118 13.73 -12.02 -20.00
CA ASN A 118 12.86 -13.01 -20.62
C ASN A 118 13.51 -13.67 -21.86
N SER A 119 14.22 -12.89 -22.68
CA SER A 119 14.99 -13.43 -23.81
C SER A 119 16.08 -14.40 -23.35
N MET A 120 16.82 -14.02 -22.32
CA MET A 120 17.91 -14.85 -21.78
C MET A 120 17.41 -16.16 -21.16
N THR A 121 16.28 -16.15 -20.47
CA THR A 121 15.68 -17.38 -19.93
C THR A 121 15.20 -18.35 -21.02
N GLN A 122 14.97 -17.85 -22.23
CA GLN A 122 14.60 -18.63 -23.42
C GLN A 122 15.80 -18.99 -24.29
N GLY A 123 17.02 -18.82 -23.79
CA GLY A 123 18.26 -19.12 -24.53
C GLY A 123 18.70 -18.05 -25.53
N GLY A 124 18.05 -16.89 -25.52
CA GLY A 124 18.41 -15.73 -26.32
C GLY A 124 19.46 -14.83 -25.65
N TRP A 125 19.55 -13.59 -26.11
CA TRP A 125 20.50 -12.59 -25.61
C TRP A 125 19.81 -11.25 -25.36
N GLN A 126 20.56 -10.23 -24.96
CA GLN A 126 20.10 -8.87 -24.68
C GLN A 126 19.33 -8.28 -25.87
N ILE A 127 18.18 -7.66 -25.59
CA ILE A 127 17.33 -7.00 -26.58
C ILE A 127 17.61 -5.49 -26.60
N GLY A 128 18.69 -5.10 -27.23
CA GLY A 128 19.10 -3.71 -27.41
C GLY A 128 19.61 -3.06 -26.11
N THR A 129 20.12 -1.84 -26.24
CA THR A 129 20.85 -1.12 -25.19
C THR A 129 19.96 -0.31 -24.25
N GLY A 130 18.67 -0.08 -24.62
CA GLY A 130 17.80 0.87 -23.89
C GLY A 130 18.20 2.33 -24.11
N ARG A 131 17.78 3.19 -23.18
CA ARG A 131 18.11 4.62 -23.19
C ARG A 131 18.61 5.07 -21.81
N ASP A 132 19.38 6.17 -21.79
CA ASP A 132 19.80 6.79 -20.56
C ASP A 132 18.68 7.61 -19.91
N LEU A 133 18.73 7.74 -18.59
CA LEU A 133 17.83 8.61 -17.83
C LEU A 133 18.35 10.04 -17.78
N ARG A 134 19.67 10.24 -17.81
CA ARG A 134 20.27 11.58 -17.81
C ARG A 134 19.77 12.39 -19.00
N GLY A 135 19.28 13.60 -18.72
CA GLY A 135 18.69 14.48 -19.72
C GLY A 135 17.28 14.12 -20.17
N ALA A 136 16.72 13.00 -19.70
CA ALA A 136 15.32 12.66 -19.96
C ALA A 136 14.39 13.45 -19.01
N THR A 137 13.17 13.74 -19.47
CA THR A 137 12.16 14.43 -18.67
C THR A 137 11.38 13.42 -17.83
N LEU A 138 11.29 13.67 -16.52
CA LEU A 138 10.43 12.94 -15.59
C LEU A 138 9.19 13.79 -15.28
N GLY A 139 8.04 13.38 -15.82
CA GLY A 139 6.75 13.98 -15.50
C GLY A 139 6.19 13.40 -14.19
N ILE A 140 5.77 14.26 -13.25
CA ILE A 140 5.20 13.86 -11.96
C ILE A 140 3.80 14.46 -11.82
N LEU A 141 2.80 13.60 -11.69
CA LEU A 141 1.44 14.00 -11.39
C LEU A 141 1.21 13.89 -9.88
N GLY A 142 1.20 15.04 -9.19
CA GLY A 142 1.13 15.13 -7.73
C GLY A 142 2.49 15.25 -7.05
N LEU A 143 2.86 16.46 -6.61
CA LEU A 143 4.14 16.75 -5.93
C LEU A 143 3.97 16.79 -4.40
N GLY A 144 3.27 15.78 -3.85
CA GLY A 144 3.18 15.55 -2.41
C GLY A 144 4.40 14.79 -1.87
N ARG A 145 4.26 14.18 -0.70
CA ARG A 145 5.34 13.45 -0.03
C ARG A 145 6.04 12.40 -0.92
N LEU A 146 5.27 11.56 -1.62
CA LEU A 146 5.82 10.52 -2.51
C LEU A 146 6.39 11.12 -3.80
N GLY A 147 5.64 12.00 -4.46
CA GLY A 147 6.10 12.67 -5.67
C GLY A 147 7.38 13.49 -5.44
N GLY A 148 7.52 14.13 -4.28
CA GLY A 148 8.75 14.83 -3.90
C GLY A 148 9.95 13.90 -3.76
N GLN A 149 9.78 12.71 -3.19
CA GLN A 149 10.85 11.71 -3.12
C GLN A 149 11.26 11.20 -4.50
N VAL A 150 10.29 10.90 -5.37
CA VAL A 150 10.56 10.49 -6.77
C VAL A 150 11.25 11.60 -7.55
N ALA A 151 10.84 12.87 -7.34
CA ALA A 151 11.49 14.04 -7.95
C ALA A 151 12.96 14.16 -7.55
N ALA A 152 13.27 13.98 -6.26
CA ALA A 152 14.64 14.02 -5.76
C ALA A 152 15.50 12.90 -6.38
N LEU A 153 14.97 11.67 -6.45
CA LEU A 153 15.65 10.54 -7.10
C LEU A 153 15.85 10.80 -8.60
N GLY A 154 14.84 11.30 -9.31
CA GLY A 154 14.95 11.66 -10.72
C GLY A 154 16.05 12.69 -10.97
N LYS A 155 16.13 13.74 -10.15
CA LYS A 155 17.22 14.72 -10.21
C LYS A 155 18.59 14.09 -9.97
N ALA A 156 18.71 13.15 -9.03
CA ALA A 156 19.97 12.42 -8.78
C ALA A 156 20.40 11.59 -10.00
N PHE A 157 19.46 11.07 -10.79
CA PHE A 157 19.73 10.42 -12.09
C PHE A 157 20.02 11.41 -13.23
N GLY A 158 20.01 12.75 -12.95
CA GLY A 158 20.26 13.78 -13.96
C GLY A 158 19.09 14.01 -14.91
N MET A 159 17.86 13.68 -14.49
CA MET A 159 16.64 13.94 -15.24
C MET A 159 16.16 15.38 -15.06
N GLU A 160 15.45 15.90 -16.04
CA GLU A 160 14.66 17.12 -15.92
C GLU A 160 13.31 16.80 -15.32
N VAL A 161 12.98 17.38 -14.15
CA VAL A 161 11.74 17.09 -13.45
C VAL A 161 10.68 18.15 -13.77
N GLN A 162 9.55 17.70 -14.30
CA GLN A 162 8.36 18.53 -14.49
C GLN A 162 7.24 17.96 -13.61
N ALA A 163 6.61 18.79 -12.81
CA ALA A 163 5.54 18.36 -11.92
C ALA A 163 4.26 19.17 -12.15
N TRP A 164 3.14 18.46 -12.06
CA TRP A 164 1.83 19.05 -11.95
C TRP A 164 1.16 18.62 -10.63
N SER A 165 0.56 19.55 -9.92
CA SER A 165 -0.28 19.26 -8.77
C SER A 165 -1.33 20.36 -8.61
N GLN A 166 -2.51 19.98 -8.16
CA GLN A 166 -3.63 20.91 -7.99
C GLN A 166 -3.30 22.12 -7.10
N ASN A 167 -2.39 21.95 -6.15
CA ASN A 167 -2.02 22.98 -5.16
C ASN A 167 -0.61 23.55 -5.38
N LEU A 168 0.00 23.33 -6.55
CA LEU A 168 1.25 24.00 -6.91
C LEU A 168 0.95 25.45 -7.29
N THR A 169 1.56 26.38 -6.55
CA THR A 169 1.68 27.77 -6.96
C THR A 169 2.97 27.96 -7.75
N PRO A 170 2.98 28.87 -8.75
CA PRO A 170 4.18 29.18 -9.51
C PRO A 170 5.34 29.67 -8.64
#